data_16d8556f12012d465d98785bcef14a9c
#
_entry.id   16d8556f12012d465d98785bcef14a9c
#
_cell.length_a   1.000
_cell.length_b   1.000
_cell.length_c   1.000
_cell.angle_alpha   90.00
_cell.angle_beta   90.00
_cell.angle_gamma   90.00
#
_symmetry.space_group_name_H-M   'P 1'
#
loop_
_entity.id
_entity.type
_entity.pdbx_description
1 polymer ?
#
loop_
_entity_poly.entity_id
_entity_poly.type
_entity_poly.pdbx_seq_one_letter_code
_entity_poly.pdbx_strand_id
1 'polypeptide(L)'
;MIKITKETSVSLDDVLHLYQAVGWTNYTNQPQMLAQALTHSLSIYLARDGEKIVDLVRLIGDGFSSVFVQDLIVLPTYQRQEIGSNLMKQALSDYKDTYQIQLATEESEKTLGFYRSLGFETLSSFQCTGMIWVNRKKLQ
;
A
#
# COMPACT_ATOMS: atom_id res chain seq x y z
N MET A 1 13.88 8.67 15.00
CA MET A 1 12.52 9.22 15.04
C MET A 1 11.84 9.00 13.70
N ILE A 2 10.65 8.49 13.73
CA ILE A 2 9.91 8.19 12.50
C ILE A 2 9.10 9.41 12.09
N LYS A 3 9.23 9.81 10.84
CA LYS A 3 8.49 10.94 10.28
C LYS A 3 7.67 10.46 9.08
N ILE A 4 6.40 10.85 9.05
CA ILE A 4 5.47 10.45 7.98
C ILE A 4 5.21 11.65 7.08
N THR A 5 5.28 11.43 5.77
CA THR A 5 4.93 12.44 4.76
C THR A 5 3.94 11.87 3.76
N LYS A 6 3.13 12.75 3.17
CA LYS A 6 2.20 12.41 2.09
C LYS A 6 2.72 13.05 0.81
N GLU A 7 2.82 12.25 -0.27
CA GLU A 7 3.36 12.69 -1.54
C GLU A 7 2.46 12.23 -2.67
N THR A 8 2.45 12.96 -3.78
CA THR A 8 1.66 12.59 -4.95
C THR A 8 2.48 11.85 -6.00
N SER A 9 3.80 11.92 -5.89
CA SER A 9 4.72 11.28 -6.82
C SER A 9 6.02 10.97 -6.09
N VAL A 10 6.56 9.80 -6.34
CA VAL A 10 7.79 9.32 -5.71
C VAL A 10 8.68 8.70 -6.78
N SER A 11 9.97 8.98 -6.72
CA SER A 11 10.94 8.37 -7.63
C SER A 11 11.15 6.91 -7.26
N LEU A 12 11.24 6.04 -8.28
CA LEU A 12 11.54 4.62 -8.06
C LEU A 12 12.84 4.43 -7.28
N ASP A 13 13.87 5.24 -7.60
CA ASP A 13 15.17 5.10 -6.93
C ASP A 13 15.06 5.25 -5.41
N ASP A 14 14.14 6.06 -4.94
CA ASP A 14 13.97 6.33 -3.52
C ASP A 14 13.30 5.19 -2.76
N VAL A 15 12.52 4.34 -3.45
CA VAL A 15 11.70 3.32 -2.80
C VAL A 15 11.94 1.90 -3.31
N LEU A 16 12.81 1.74 -4.33
CA LEU A 16 13.07 0.41 -4.90
C LEU A 16 13.50 -0.59 -3.83
N HIS A 17 14.30 -0.17 -2.87
CA HIS A 17 14.78 -1.04 -1.80
C HIS A 17 13.64 -1.64 -0.97
N LEU A 18 12.51 -0.93 -0.86
CA LEU A 18 11.34 -1.44 -0.16
C LEU A 18 10.73 -2.63 -0.90
N TYR A 19 10.53 -2.48 -2.21
CA TYR A 19 9.95 -3.55 -3.03
C TYR A 19 10.89 -4.75 -3.11
N GLN A 20 12.19 -4.51 -3.14
CA GLN A 20 13.19 -5.58 -3.12
C GLN A 20 13.18 -6.33 -1.79
N ALA A 21 13.07 -5.59 -0.68
CA ALA A 21 13.12 -6.19 0.66
C ALA A 21 11.96 -7.17 0.92
N VAL A 22 10.79 -6.91 0.33
CA VAL A 22 9.63 -7.80 0.49
C VAL A 22 9.51 -8.83 -0.63
N GLY A 23 10.45 -8.82 -1.58
CA GLY A 23 10.52 -9.84 -2.63
C GLY A 23 9.40 -9.78 -3.66
N TRP A 24 8.83 -8.60 -3.89
CA TRP A 24 7.75 -8.46 -4.88
C TRP A 24 8.31 -8.36 -6.28
N THR A 25 8.76 -9.51 -6.80
CA THR A 25 9.42 -9.61 -8.10
C THR A 25 8.50 -9.26 -9.26
N ASN A 26 7.19 -9.38 -9.09
CA ASN A 26 6.23 -8.91 -10.08
C ASN A 26 6.40 -7.41 -10.37
N TYR A 27 6.88 -6.65 -9.39
CA TYR A 27 7.20 -5.24 -9.56
C TYR A 27 8.66 -5.02 -9.94
N THR A 28 9.59 -5.65 -9.21
CA THR A 28 11.01 -5.36 -9.40
C THR A 28 11.54 -5.88 -10.74
N ASN A 29 10.88 -6.88 -11.33
CA ASN A 29 11.21 -7.35 -12.69
C ASN A 29 10.63 -6.46 -13.78
N GLN A 30 9.84 -5.45 -13.42
CA GLN A 30 9.21 -4.52 -14.35
C GLN A 30 9.42 -3.07 -13.88
N PRO A 31 10.69 -2.62 -13.84
CA PRO A 31 11.01 -1.32 -13.23
C PRO A 31 10.35 -0.14 -13.92
N GLN A 32 10.17 -0.19 -15.24
CA GLN A 32 9.50 0.90 -15.96
C GLN A 32 8.03 1.00 -15.57
N MET A 33 7.36 -0.15 -15.45
CA MET A 33 5.97 -0.18 -15.01
C MET A 33 5.85 0.38 -13.60
N LEU A 34 6.72 -0.05 -12.69
CA LEU A 34 6.68 0.43 -11.30
C LEU A 34 6.94 1.93 -11.22
N ALA A 35 7.93 2.43 -11.97
CA ALA A 35 8.22 3.86 -12.00
C ALA A 35 7.01 4.67 -12.45
N GLN A 36 6.31 4.23 -13.49
CA GLN A 36 5.11 4.89 -13.98
C GLN A 36 3.96 4.79 -12.97
N ALA A 37 3.79 3.63 -12.34
CA ALA A 37 2.76 3.45 -11.32
C ALA A 37 2.96 4.41 -10.16
N LEU A 38 4.20 4.60 -9.71
CA LEU A 38 4.52 5.51 -8.62
C LEU A 38 4.17 6.96 -8.96
N THR A 39 4.40 7.39 -10.20
CA THR A 39 4.09 8.76 -10.61
C THR A 39 2.61 9.00 -10.89
N HIS A 40 1.82 7.95 -11.09
CA HIS A 40 0.39 8.04 -11.38
C HIS A 40 -0.48 7.62 -10.20
N SER A 41 0.09 7.50 -9.02
CA SER A 41 -0.66 7.14 -7.83
C SER A 41 -1.50 8.32 -7.33
N LEU A 42 -2.58 8.02 -6.63
CA LEU A 42 -3.39 9.05 -5.99
C LEU A 42 -2.62 9.73 -4.87
N SER A 43 -2.05 8.93 -3.99
CA SER A 43 -1.22 9.40 -2.88
C SER A 43 -0.26 8.31 -2.45
N ILE A 44 0.89 8.73 -1.96
CA ILE A 44 1.87 7.81 -1.38
C ILE A 44 2.27 8.36 -0.02
N TYR A 45 2.15 7.52 1.00
CA TYR A 45 2.58 7.86 2.35
C TYR A 45 3.90 7.17 2.63
N LEU A 46 4.88 7.94 3.08
CA LEU A 46 6.21 7.42 3.37
C LEU A 46 6.52 7.65 4.84
N ALA A 47 7.15 6.67 5.46
CA ALA A 47 7.75 6.82 6.76
C ALA A 47 9.25 6.82 6.62
N ARG A 48 9.91 7.75 7.28
CA ARG A 48 11.36 7.88 7.28
C ARG A 48 11.90 7.75 8.69
N ASP A 49 13.02 7.06 8.79
CA ASP A 49 13.86 7.04 9.98
C ASP A 49 15.13 7.81 9.60
N GLY A 50 15.19 9.08 10.01
CA GLY A 50 16.20 9.98 9.47
C GLY A 50 15.96 10.19 7.98
N GLU A 51 16.95 9.91 7.15
CA GLU A 51 16.80 10.03 5.69
C GLU A 51 16.35 8.74 5.03
N LYS A 52 16.30 7.63 5.78
CA LYS A 52 15.97 6.33 5.23
C LYS A 52 14.46 6.14 5.17
N ILE A 53 13.95 5.82 3.98
CA ILE A 53 12.54 5.46 3.82
C ILE A 53 12.39 4.00 4.26
N VAL A 54 11.52 3.76 5.23
CA VAL A 54 11.35 2.44 5.87
C VAL A 54 9.99 1.81 5.63
N ASP A 55 8.97 2.61 5.30
CA ASP A 55 7.61 2.14 5.04
C ASP A 55 6.99 2.93 3.92
N LEU A 56 6.02 2.29 3.23
CA LEU A 56 5.28 2.93 2.15
C LEU A 56 3.84 2.42 2.15
N VAL A 57 2.89 3.34 1.94
CA VAL A 57 1.51 3.00 1.57
C VAL A 57 1.20 3.74 0.28
N ARG A 58 0.77 3.00 -0.74
CA ARG A 58 0.44 3.59 -2.04
C ARG A 58 -1.04 3.39 -2.34
N LEU A 59 -1.71 4.49 -2.65
CA LEU A 59 -3.14 4.52 -2.92
C LEU A 59 -3.38 4.86 -4.39
N ILE A 60 -4.36 4.18 -4.98
CA ILE A 60 -4.86 4.50 -6.32
C ILE A 60 -6.37 4.71 -6.25
N GLY A 61 -6.94 5.38 -7.25
CA GLY A 61 -8.37 5.64 -7.31
C GLY A 61 -8.68 7.10 -7.58
N ASP A 62 -9.95 7.45 -7.52
CA ASP A 62 -10.37 8.84 -7.77
C ASP A 62 -10.41 9.68 -6.49
N GLY A 63 -10.40 9.08 -5.32
CA GLY A 63 -10.43 9.80 -4.06
C GLY A 63 -11.83 10.20 -3.60
N PHE A 64 -12.85 9.91 -4.38
CA PHE A 64 -14.24 10.30 -4.09
C PHE A 64 -15.15 9.09 -3.98
N SER A 65 -15.24 8.28 -5.03
CA SER A 65 -16.04 7.06 -5.00
C SER A 65 -15.23 5.87 -4.52
N SER A 66 -13.95 5.84 -4.81
CA SER A 66 -13.12 4.67 -4.52
C SER A 66 -11.67 5.04 -4.33
N VAL A 67 -11.07 4.43 -3.35
CA VAL A 67 -9.62 4.39 -3.13
C VAL A 67 -9.23 2.94 -2.93
N PHE A 68 -8.17 2.50 -3.62
CA PHE A 68 -7.64 1.16 -3.43
C PHE A 68 -6.25 1.27 -2.81
N VAL A 69 -6.05 0.58 -1.70
CA VAL A 69 -4.72 0.47 -1.08
C VAL A 69 -3.97 -0.59 -1.86
N GLN A 70 -3.11 -0.13 -2.78
CA GLN A 70 -2.42 -1.04 -3.69
C GLN A 70 -1.22 -1.70 -3.05
N ASP A 71 -0.42 -0.93 -2.32
CA ASP A 71 0.79 -1.44 -1.68
C ASP A 71 0.86 -0.94 -0.25
N LEU A 72 1.23 -1.83 0.65
CA LEU A 72 1.68 -1.52 2.01
C LEU A 72 2.96 -2.30 2.24
N ILE A 73 4.06 -1.58 2.45
CA ILE A 73 5.37 -2.20 2.67
C ILE A 73 5.96 -1.67 3.98
N VAL A 74 6.37 -2.59 4.83
CA VAL A 74 7.11 -2.29 6.05
C VAL A 74 8.40 -3.09 6.01
N LEU A 75 9.55 -2.42 6.09
CA LEU A 75 10.82 -3.13 6.12
C LEU A 75 10.83 -4.11 7.31
N PRO A 76 11.36 -5.33 7.12
CA PRO A 76 11.33 -6.34 8.17
C PRO A 76 11.88 -5.87 9.52
N THR A 77 12.94 -5.06 9.51
CA THR A 77 13.56 -4.56 10.74
C THR A 77 12.72 -3.50 11.44
N TYR A 78 11.69 -2.98 10.76
CA TYR A 78 10.79 -1.94 11.32
C TYR A 78 9.40 -2.48 11.61
N GLN A 79 9.15 -3.76 11.42
CA GLN A 79 7.87 -4.38 11.76
C GLN A 79 7.68 -4.38 13.28
N ARG A 80 6.41 -4.42 13.71
CA ARG A 80 6.01 -4.43 15.13
C ARG A 80 6.30 -3.10 15.86
N GLN A 81 6.54 -2.02 15.13
CA GLN A 81 6.69 -0.68 15.70
C GLN A 81 5.48 0.21 15.39
N GLU A 82 4.39 -0.40 14.92
CA GLU A 82 3.13 0.29 14.59
C GLU A 82 3.27 1.34 13.47
N ILE A 83 4.37 1.34 12.72
CA ILE A 83 4.58 2.31 11.65
C ILE A 83 3.56 2.09 10.53
N GLY A 84 3.37 0.84 10.09
CA GLY A 84 2.38 0.51 9.06
C GLY A 84 0.98 0.90 9.48
N SER A 85 0.63 0.63 10.73
CA SER A 85 -0.67 1.03 11.29
C SER A 85 -0.84 2.55 11.27
N ASN A 86 0.19 3.29 11.64
CA ASN A 86 0.14 4.75 11.66
C ASN A 86 0.01 5.33 10.25
N LEU A 87 0.72 4.76 9.26
CA LEU A 87 0.57 5.16 7.87
C LEU A 87 -0.86 4.92 7.38
N MET A 88 -1.40 3.74 7.66
CA MET A 88 -2.77 3.40 7.26
C MET A 88 -3.80 4.32 7.92
N LYS A 89 -3.61 4.62 9.20
CA LYS A 89 -4.51 5.54 9.91
C LYS A 89 -4.48 6.94 9.30
N GLN A 90 -3.31 7.41 8.90
CA GLN A 90 -3.18 8.69 8.23
C GLN A 90 -3.92 8.68 6.89
N ALA A 91 -3.74 7.63 6.10
CA ALA A 91 -4.42 7.50 4.83
C ALA A 91 -5.94 7.45 5.00
N LEU A 92 -6.42 6.64 5.96
CA LEU A 92 -7.86 6.53 6.22
C LEU A 92 -8.44 7.86 6.70
N SER A 93 -7.70 8.61 7.50
CA SER A 93 -8.14 9.93 7.95
C SER A 93 -8.25 10.91 6.78
N ASP A 94 -7.25 10.94 5.90
CA ASP A 94 -7.22 11.86 4.77
C ASP A 94 -8.33 11.57 3.75
N TYR A 95 -8.75 10.32 3.64
CA TYR A 95 -9.77 9.89 2.68
C TYR A 95 -11.06 9.41 3.35
N LYS A 96 -11.32 9.90 4.55
CA LYS A 96 -12.51 9.49 5.33
C LYS A 96 -13.84 9.78 4.65
N ASP A 97 -13.86 10.72 3.73
CA ASP A 97 -15.09 11.09 3.00
C ASP A 97 -15.25 10.33 1.69
N THR A 98 -14.28 9.47 1.32
CA THR A 98 -14.38 8.63 0.14
C THR A 98 -15.45 7.53 0.41
N TYR A 99 -16.27 7.25 -0.60
CA TYR A 99 -17.36 6.28 -0.44
C TYR A 99 -16.85 4.89 -0.05
N GLN A 100 -15.79 4.40 -0.72
CA GLN A 100 -15.21 3.09 -0.42
C GLN A 100 -13.69 3.15 -0.42
N ILE A 101 -13.07 2.46 0.53
CA ILE A 101 -11.64 2.20 0.52
C ILE A 101 -11.50 0.68 0.56
N GLN A 102 -10.81 0.12 -0.43
CA GLN A 102 -10.67 -1.33 -0.58
C GLN A 102 -9.21 -1.72 -0.67
N LEU A 103 -8.94 -2.98 -0.42
CA LEU A 103 -7.62 -3.58 -0.62
C LEU A 103 -7.77 -5.07 -0.89
N ALA A 104 -6.71 -5.67 -1.40
CA ALA A 104 -6.58 -7.11 -1.49
C ALA A 104 -5.32 -7.51 -0.72
N THR A 105 -5.38 -8.61 -0.02
CA THR A 105 -4.26 -9.08 0.79
C THR A 105 -4.24 -10.60 0.85
N GLU A 106 -3.15 -11.17 1.35
CA GLU A 106 -3.08 -12.61 1.51
C GLU A 106 -4.05 -13.11 2.59
N GLU A 107 -4.48 -14.34 2.46
CA GLU A 107 -5.35 -14.96 3.45
C GLU A 107 -4.51 -15.50 4.60
N SER A 108 -4.36 -14.72 5.65
CA SER A 108 -3.76 -15.18 6.90
C SER A 108 -4.46 -14.51 8.06
N GLU A 109 -4.56 -15.21 9.17
CA GLU A 109 -5.18 -14.65 10.38
C GLU A 109 -4.47 -13.39 10.85
N LYS A 110 -3.15 -13.36 10.75
CA LYS A 110 -2.37 -12.21 11.16
C LYS A 110 -2.70 -10.98 10.31
N THR A 111 -2.72 -11.14 9.00
CA THR A 111 -2.98 -10.05 8.07
C THR A 111 -4.42 -9.56 8.16
N LEU A 112 -5.37 -10.49 8.22
CA LEU A 112 -6.78 -10.15 8.39
C LEU A 112 -7.00 -9.41 9.71
N GLY A 113 -6.36 -9.88 10.79
CA GLY A 113 -6.44 -9.22 12.09
C GLY A 113 -5.92 -7.79 12.05
N PHE A 114 -4.81 -7.58 11.36
CA PHE A 114 -4.25 -6.23 11.20
C PHE A 114 -5.26 -5.28 10.54
N TYR A 115 -5.82 -5.68 9.40
CA TYR A 115 -6.77 -4.82 8.68
C TYR A 115 -8.09 -4.66 9.42
N ARG A 116 -8.58 -5.72 10.10
CA ARG A 116 -9.78 -5.60 10.93
C ARG A 116 -9.58 -4.60 12.06
N SER A 117 -8.38 -4.54 12.65
CA SER A 117 -8.09 -3.59 13.71
C SER A 117 -8.17 -2.14 13.22
N LEU A 118 -8.06 -1.92 11.90
CA LEU A 118 -8.18 -0.62 11.27
C LEU A 118 -9.61 -0.31 10.79
N GLY A 119 -10.54 -1.25 10.99
CA GLY A 119 -11.94 -1.07 10.59
C GLY A 119 -12.32 -1.70 9.27
N PHE A 120 -11.41 -2.42 8.61
CA PHE A 120 -11.74 -3.14 7.38
C PHE A 120 -12.52 -4.41 7.69
N GLU A 121 -13.40 -4.78 6.77
CA GLU A 121 -14.14 -6.02 6.80
C GLU A 121 -13.95 -6.74 5.47
N THR A 122 -14.11 -8.05 5.46
CA THR A 122 -13.99 -8.80 4.21
C THR A 122 -15.16 -8.47 3.29
N LEU A 123 -14.91 -8.54 1.97
CA LEU A 123 -16.00 -8.32 0.99
C LEU A 123 -17.14 -9.30 1.19
N SER A 124 -16.86 -10.50 1.66
CA SER A 124 -17.90 -11.51 1.91
C SER A 124 -18.89 -11.08 2.97
N SER A 125 -18.49 -10.22 3.93
CA SER A 125 -19.42 -9.70 4.93
C SER A 125 -20.44 -8.75 4.32
N PHE A 126 -20.20 -8.25 3.11
CA PHE A 126 -21.12 -7.42 2.33
C PHE A 126 -21.72 -8.22 1.17
N GLN A 127 -21.59 -9.55 1.18
CA GLN A 127 -22.09 -10.44 0.13
C GLN A 127 -21.46 -10.15 -1.23
N CYS A 128 -20.19 -9.69 -1.21
CA CYS A 128 -19.41 -9.39 -2.40
C CYS A 128 -18.20 -10.31 -2.46
N THR A 129 -17.68 -10.52 -3.67
CA THR A 129 -16.47 -11.30 -3.91
C THR A 129 -15.52 -10.47 -4.75
N GLY A 130 -14.26 -10.41 -4.34
CA GLY A 130 -13.21 -9.80 -5.15
C GLY A 130 -12.85 -10.70 -6.32
N MET A 131 -12.62 -10.10 -7.48
CA MET A 131 -12.18 -10.83 -8.67
C MET A 131 -11.04 -10.07 -9.32
N ILE A 132 -10.14 -10.78 -10.00
CA ILE A 132 -8.98 -10.18 -10.64
C ILE A 132 -8.85 -10.70 -12.07
N TRP A 133 -8.51 -9.79 -12.98
CA TRP A 133 -8.05 -10.13 -14.31
C TRP A 133 -6.58 -9.72 -14.39
N VAL A 134 -5.71 -10.64 -14.74
CA VAL A 134 -4.27 -10.42 -14.76
C VAL A 134 -3.76 -10.46 -16.17
N ASN A 135 -2.95 -9.48 -16.55
CA ASN A 135 -2.22 -9.54 -17.83
C ASN A 135 -1.12 -10.59 -17.69
N ARG A 136 -1.40 -11.80 -18.19
CA ARG A 136 -0.51 -12.95 -18.00
C ARG A 136 0.83 -12.80 -18.72
N LYS A 137 0.92 -11.91 -19.69
CA LYS A 137 2.20 -11.59 -20.32
C LYS A 137 3.15 -10.86 -19.37
N LYS A 138 2.62 -10.30 -18.29
CA LYS A 138 3.40 -9.56 -17.29
C LYS A 138 3.68 -10.38 -16.04
N LEU A 139 3.21 -11.62 -15.98
CA LEU A 139 3.57 -12.51 -14.88
C LEU A 139 5.00 -13.01 -15.07
N GLN A 140 5.76 -13.00 -13.97
CA GLN A 140 7.15 -13.45 -13.96
C GLN A 140 7.36 -14.59 -12.96
#